data_51b767ffcf1644d81e87918fff6627aa
#
_entry.id   51b767ffcf1644d81e87918fff6627aa
#
_cell.length_a   1.000
_cell.length_b   1.000
_cell.length_c   1.000
_cell.angle_alpha   90.00
_cell.angle_beta   90.00
_cell.angle_gamma   90.00
#
_symmetry.space_group_name_H-M   'P 1'
#
loop_
_entity.id
_entity.type
_entity.pdbx_description
1 polymer ?
#
loop_
_entity_poly.entity_id
_entity_poly.type
_entity_poly.pdbx_seq_one_letter_code
_entity_poly.pdbx_strand_id
1 'polypeptide(L)'
;MEKLMFYREWCRMYTLTNLEWEMEMAIEKHYTSSQITEWIEIYMNILKNIEDTYARGDVKCLKHFFCDILSEAKELDEPCKRIVNARLRAVCGEDLTKYDKKLANSVQRIVKRGKIRNGDEYEKVRTYIDSIEGEPEHETLLQDLYRMTGDFESAVGDDPSLIGEEWR
;
A
#
# COMPACT_ATOMS: atom_id res chain seq x y z
N MET A 1 -14.51 11.65 0.70
CA MET A 1 -14.22 10.90 -0.56
C MET A 1 -14.62 9.45 -0.36
N GLU A 2 -15.37 8.86 -1.27
CA GLU A 2 -15.73 7.45 -1.18
C GLU A 2 -14.48 6.55 -1.26
N LYS A 3 -14.52 5.39 -0.61
CA LYS A 3 -13.38 4.46 -0.48
C LYS A 3 -12.78 4.08 -1.84
N LEU A 4 -13.64 3.80 -2.81
CA LEU A 4 -13.26 3.44 -4.18
C LEU A 4 -12.50 4.58 -4.87
N MET A 5 -13.02 5.80 -4.81
CA MET A 5 -12.39 6.99 -5.37
C MET A 5 -11.06 7.29 -4.68
N PHE A 6 -10.98 7.11 -3.36
CA PHE A 6 -9.74 7.33 -2.62
C PHE A 6 -8.61 6.42 -3.11
N TYR A 7 -8.85 5.10 -3.22
CA TYR A 7 -7.84 4.17 -3.70
C TYR A 7 -7.43 4.45 -5.16
N ARG A 8 -8.42 4.75 -6.02
CA ARG A 8 -8.13 5.12 -7.41
C ARG A 8 -7.21 6.34 -7.50
N GLU A 9 -7.58 7.44 -6.84
CA GLU A 9 -6.80 8.69 -6.93
C GLU A 9 -5.41 8.53 -6.32
N TRP A 10 -5.29 7.78 -5.23
CA TRP A 10 -4.00 7.48 -4.63
C TRP A 10 -3.10 6.69 -5.59
N CYS A 11 -3.57 5.56 -6.09
CA CYS A 11 -2.81 4.72 -7.01
C CYS A 11 -2.43 5.50 -8.28
N ARG A 12 -3.37 6.23 -8.83
CA ARG A 12 -3.16 7.05 -10.03
C ARG A 12 -2.11 8.14 -9.81
N MET A 13 -2.20 8.88 -8.72
CA MET A 13 -1.24 9.96 -8.41
C MET A 13 0.16 9.43 -8.15
N TYR A 14 0.28 8.34 -7.42
CA TYR A 14 1.56 7.68 -7.19
C TYR A 14 2.19 7.24 -8.52
N THR A 15 1.45 6.48 -9.33
CA THR A 15 1.92 5.93 -10.60
C THR A 15 2.36 7.04 -11.58
N LEU A 16 1.56 8.10 -11.72
CA LEU A 16 1.91 9.24 -12.58
C LEU A 16 3.15 9.97 -12.08
N THR A 17 3.26 10.18 -10.78
CA THR A 17 4.42 10.88 -10.20
C THR A 17 5.70 10.07 -10.37
N ASN A 18 5.63 8.76 -10.19
CA ASN A 18 6.77 7.88 -10.43
C ASN A 18 7.20 7.87 -11.90
N LEU A 19 6.24 7.79 -12.83
CA LEU A 19 6.55 7.87 -14.25
C LEU A 19 7.26 9.18 -14.59
N GLU A 20 6.73 10.33 -14.14
CA GLU A 20 7.34 11.63 -14.38
C GLU A 20 8.75 11.70 -13.79
N TRP A 21 8.95 11.23 -12.57
CA TRP A 21 10.25 11.17 -11.91
C TRP A 21 11.26 10.31 -12.68
N GLU A 22 10.86 9.10 -13.10
CA GLU A 22 11.74 8.24 -13.88
C GLU A 22 12.07 8.81 -15.26
N MET A 23 11.15 9.55 -15.87
CA MET A 23 11.40 10.26 -17.12
C MET A 23 12.40 11.40 -16.95
N GLU A 24 12.31 12.17 -15.85
CA GLU A 24 13.31 13.20 -15.52
C GLU A 24 14.69 12.58 -15.26
N MET A 25 14.74 11.47 -14.54
CA MET A 25 15.99 10.75 -14.23
C MET A 25 16.57 9.98 -15.41
N ALA A 26 15.78 9.71 -16.45
CA ALA A 26 16.21 8.93 -17.62
C ALA A 26 17.44 9.55 -18.33
N ILE A 27 17.52 10.89 -18.37
CA ILE A 27 18.64 11.62 -18.96
C ILE A 27 19.91 11.44 -18.12
N GLU A 28 19.80 11.56 -16.79
CA GLU A 28 20.93 11.41 -15.86
C GLU A 28 21.44 9.97 -15.82
N LYS A 29 20.53 8.99 -15.87
CA LYS A 29 20.86 7.56 -15.84
C LYS A 29 21.24 6.99 -17.21
N HIS A 30 21.28 7.82 -18.26
CA HIS A 30 21.63 7.44 -19.64
C HIS A 30 20.83 6.27 -20.21
N TYR A 31 19.53 6.22 -19.95
CA TYR A 31 18.68 5.17 -20.50
C TYR A 31 18.53 5.31 -22.01
N THR A 32 18.47 4.17 -22.68
CA THR A 32 18.20 4.12 -24.11
C THR A 32 16.75 4.45 -24.41
N SER A 33 16.46 4.93 -25.63
CA SER A 33 15.08 5.17 -26.08
C SER A 33 14.19 3.93 -25.94
N SER A 34 14.74 2.72 -26.14
CA SER A 34 14.02 1.47 -25.98
C SER A 34 13.59 1.25 -24.52
N GLN A 35 14.50 1.47 -23.56
CA GLN A 35 14.19 1.33 -22.13
C GLN A 35 13.14 2.34 -21.68
N ILE A 36 13.22 3.58 -22.16
CA ILE A 36 12.23 4.63 -21.86
C ILE A 36 10.86 4.23 -22.41
N THR A 37 10.80 3.71 -23.66
CA THR A 37 9.53 3.26 -24.26
C THR A 37 8.92 2.11 -23.46
N GLU A 38 9.70 1.11 -23.09
CA GLU A 38 9.25 -0.03 -22.27
C GLU A 38 8.67 0.43 -20.92
N TRP A 39 9.32 1.37 -20.26
CA TRP A 39 8.83 1.92 -19.00
C TRP A 39 7.52 2.67 -19.15
N ILE A 40 7.41 3.55 -20.17
CA ILE A 40 6.15 4.23 -20.46
C ILE A 40 5.02 3.21 -20.65
N GLU A 41 5.26 2.14 -21.40
CA GLU A 41 4.27 1.08 -21.64
C GLU A 41 3.85 0.39 -20.33
N ILE A 42 4.80 0.08 -19.45
CA ILE A 42 4.51 -0.52 -18.13
C ILE A 42 3.61 0.40 -17.30
N TYR A 43 4.00 1.66 -17.14
CA TYR A 43 3.23 2.62 -16.33
C TYR A 43 1.85 2.91 -16.92
N MET A 44 1.74 3.01 -18.26
CA MET A 44 0.44 3.19 -18.93
C MET A 44 -0.47 1.98 -18.75
N ASN A 45 0.07 0.77 -18.73
CA ASN A 45 -0.69 -0.45 -18.43
C ASN A 45 -1.17 -0.48 -16.98
N ILE A 46 -0.33 -0.07 -16.02
CA ILE A 46 -0.74 0.07 -14.61
C ILE A 46 -1.89 1.06 -14.49
N LEU A 47 -1.76 2.26 -15.08
CA LEU A 47 -2.82 3.28 -15.07
C LEU A 47 -4.12 2.76 -15.68
N LYS A 48 -4.05 2.06 -16.81
CA LYS A 48 -5.22 1.45 -17.45
C LYS A 48 -5.87 0.43 -16.52
N ASN A 49 -5.09 -0.44 -15.85
CA ASN A 49 -5.63 -1.44 -14.94
C ASN A 49 -6.32 -0.78 -13.72
N ILE A 50 -5.79 0.33 -13.21
CA ILE A 50 -6.43 1.11 -12.14
C ILE A 50 -7.79 1.65 -12.60
N GLU A 51 -7.85 2.26 -13.80
CA GLU A 51 -9.09 2.82 -14.35
C GLU A 51 -10.13 1.72 -14.67
N ASP A 52 -9.72 0.63 -15.28
CA ASP A 52 -10.58 -0.51 -15.59
C ASP A 52 -11.14 -1.15 -14.30
N THR A 53 -10.33 -1.23 -13.26
CA THR A 53 -10.74 -1.76 -11.95
C THR A 53 -11.71 -0.81 -11.26
N TYR A 54 -11.46 0.49 -11.34
CA TYR A 54 -12.39 1.51 -10.84
C TYR A 54 -13.74 1.47 -11.57
N ALA A 55 -13.72 1.35 -12.90
CA ALA A 55 -14.93 1.28 -13.71
C ALA A 55 -15.81 0.05 -13.39
N ARG A 56 -15.19 -1.06 -12.97
CA ARG A 56 -15.91 -2.25 -12.48
C ARG A 56 -16.42 -2.14 -11.05
N GLY A 57 -16.06 -1.09 -10.32
CA GLY A 57 -16.40 -0.93 -8.91
C GLY A 57 -15.65 -1.89 -7.97
N ASP A 58 -14.54 -2.47 -8.40
CA ASP A 58 -13.78 -3.46 -7.66
C ASP A 58 -12.88 -2.82 -6.60
N VAL A 59 -13.49 -2.52 -5.45
CA VAL A 59 -12.80 -1.93 -4.28
C VAL A 59 -11.67 -2.83 -3.78
N LYS A 60 -11.86 -4.15 -3.83
CA LYS A 60 -10.88 -5.12 -3.34
C LYS A 60 -9.60 -5.08 -4.17
N CYS A 61 -9.74 -5.14 -5.48
CA CYS A 61 -8.59 -5.07 -6.39
C CYS A 61 -7.86 -3.71 -6.29
N LEU A 62 -8.59 -2.59 -6.21
CA LEU A 62 -7.96 -1.28 -5.99
C LEU A 62 -7.23 -1.18 -4.65
N LYS A 63 -7.74 -1.83 -3.62
CA LYS A 63 -7.06 -1.90 -2.32
C LYS A 63 -5.75 -2.71 -2.41
N HIS A 64 -5.70 -3.77 -3.22
CA HIS A 64 -4.47 -4.52 -3.48
C HIS A 64 -3.43 -3.64 -4.18
N PHE A 65 -3.78 -2.96 -5.28
CA PHE A 65 -2.88 -2.00 -5.91
C PHE A 65 -2.36 -0.94 -4.93
N PHE A 66 -3.24 -0.45 -4.06
CA PHE A 66 -2.85 0.51 -3.03
C PHE A 66 -1.83 -0.07 -2.05
N CYS A 67 -2.00 -1.32 -1.61
CA CYS A 67 -1.04 -1.99 -0.72
C CYS A 67 0.30 -2.25 -1.39
N ASP A 68 0.31 -2.66 -2.66
CA ASP A 68 1.52 -2.85 -3.46
C ASP A 68 2.30 -1.53 -3.58
N ILE A 69 1.60 -0.44 -3.90
CA ILE A 69 2.17 0.91 -3.97
C ILE A 69 2.76 1.37 -2.64
N LEU A 70 2.12 1.06 -1.52
CA LEU A 70 2.67 1.41 -0.20
C LEU A 70 3.98 0.67 0.09
N SER A 71 4.11 -0.57 -0.37
CA SER A 71 5.37 -1.32 -0.27
C SER A 71 6.46 -0.72 -1.14
N GLU A 72 6.16 -0.42 -2.40
CA GLU A 72 7.11 0.24 -3.32
C GLU A 72 7.54 1.63 -2.85
N ALA A 73 6.62 2.38 -2.26
CA ALA A 73 6.89 3.75 -1.82
C ALA A 73 7.98 3.88 -0.74
N LYS A 74 8.33 2.79 -0.08
CA LYS A 74 9.44 2.76 0.89
C LYS A 74 10.79 2.88 0.20
N GLU A 75 10.90 2.30 -1.00
CA GLU A 75 12.12 2.28 -1.80
C GLU A 75 12.38 3.60 -2.56
N LEU A 76 11.42 4.52 -2.55
CA LEU A 76 11.58 5.82 -3.20
C LEU A 76 12.70 6.62 -2.54
N ASP A 77 13.51 7.28 -3.35
CA ASP A 77 14.46 8.26 -2.86
C ASP A 77 13.74 9.49 -2.24
N GLU A 78 14.44 10.22 -1.37
CA GLU A 78 13.83 11.34 -0.64
C GLU A 78 13.31 12.48 -1.53
N PRO A 79 13.96 12.85 -2.66
CA PRO A 79 13.41 13.83 -3.57
C PRO A 79 12.09 13.39 -4.20
N CYS A 80 12.02 12.16 -4.73
CA CYS A 80 10.80 11.58 -5.30
C CYS A 80 9.69 11.49 -4.25
N LYS A 81 10.01 10.94 -3.06
CA LYS A 81 9.08 10.82 -1.92
C LYS A 81 8.44 12.15 -1.53
N ARG A 82 9.20 13.26 -1.56
CA ARG A 82 8.66 14.60 -1.29
C ARG A 82 7.63 15.04 -2.33
N ILE A 83 7.89 14.78 -3.61
CA ILE A 83 6.97 15.12 -4.70
C ILE A 83 5.69 14.28 -4.61
N VAL A 84 5.83 12.97 -4.40
CA VAL A 84 4.70 12.05 -4.20
C VAL A 84 3.83 12.52 -3.02
N ASN A 85 4.43 12.80 -1.87
CA ASN A 85 3.70 13.27 -0.68
C ASN A 85 2.96 14.58 -0.93
N ALA A 86 3.57 15.54 -1.63
CA ALA A 86 2.93 16.82 -1.95
C ALA A 86 1.68 16.61 -2.84
N ARG A 87 1.78 15.77 -3.86
CA ARG A 87 0.68 15.47 -4.79
C ARG A 87 -0.44 14.67 -4.14
N LEU A 88 -0.10 13.61 -3.39
CA LEU A 88 -1.07 12.82 -2.64
C LEU A 88 -1.84 13.70 -1.64
N ARG A 89 -1.16 14.60 -0.93
CA ARG A 89 -1.81 15.53 -0.01
C ARG A 89 -2.77 16.47 -0.71
N ALA A 90 -2.40 16.96 -1.90
CA ALA A 90 -3.23 17.86 -2.67
C ALA A 90 -4.52 17.19 -3.20
N VAL A 91 -4.43 15.94 -3.64
CA VAL A 91 -5.55 15.22 -4.27
C VAL A 91 -6.35 14.40 -3.26
N CYS A 92 -5.67 13.65 -2.39
CA CYS A 92 -6.29 12.70 -1.46
C CYS A 92 -6.49 13.28 -0.05
N GLY A 93 -5.89 14.45 0.26
CA GLY A 93 -5.89 15.03 1.61
C GLY A 93 -5.00 14.30 2.61
N GLU A 94 -4.30 13.28 2.16
CA GLU A 94 -3.39 12.44 2.93
C GLU A 94 -2.14 12.16 2.12
N ASP A 95 -1.04 11.87 2.80
CA ASP A 95 0.23 11.47 2.20
C ASP A 95 0.74 10.16 2.85
N LEU A 96 1.84 9.63 2.34
CA LEU A 96 2.48 8.41 2.86
C LEU A 96 2.73 8.52 4.37
N THR A 97 3.31 9.62 4.83
CA THR A 97 3.64 9.83 6.25
C THR A 97 2.40 9.82 7.15
N LYS A 98 1.31 10.45 6.70
CA LYS A 98 0.06 10.47 7.45
C LYS A 98 -0.61 9.10 7.46
N TYR A 99 -0.51 8.38 6.35
CA TYR A 99 -1.00 7.01 6.26
C TYR A 99 -0.25 6.09 7.22
N ASP A 100 1.08 6.11 7.21
CA ASP A 100 1.92 5.28 8.09
C ASP A 100 1.60 5.54 9.58
N LYS A 101 1.45 6.80 9.96
CA LYS A 101 1.04 7.16 11.34
C LYS A 101 -0.33 6.59 11.71
N LYS A 102 -1.30 6.64 10.80
CA LYS A 102 -2.63 6.07 11.02
C LYS A 102 -2.58 4.55 11.15
N LEU A 103 -1.79 3.90 10.29
CA LEU A 103 -1.58 2.46 10.32
C LEU A 103 -0.96 2.05 11.65
N ALA A 104 0.17 2.67 12.04
CA ALA A 104 0.85 2.41 13.30
C ALA A 104 -0.09 2.58 14.52
N ASN A 105 -0.84 3.68 14.58
CA ASN A 105 -1.80 3.92 15.64
C ASN A 105 -2.92 2.85 15.68
N SER A 106 -3.36 2.39 14.52
CA SER A 106 -4.38 1.34 14.41
C SER A 106 -3.85 0.00 14.94
N VAL A 107 -2.63 -0.37 14.51
CA VAL A 107 -1.96 -1.60 14.96
C VAL A 107 -1.67 -1.57 16.46
N GLN A 108 -1.20 -0.45 17.00
CA GLN A 108 -1.00 -0.31 18.46
C GLN A 108 -2.27 -0.58 19.28
N ARG A 109 -3.46 -0.18 18.78
CA ARG A 109 -4.73 -0.49 19.44
C ARG A 109 -5.05 -1.99 19.38
N ILE A 110 -4.71 -2.66 18.26
CA ILE A 110 -4.88 -4.09 18.10
C ILE A 110 -3.94 -4.82 19.05
N VAL A 111 -2.67 -4.43 19.11
CA VAL A 111 -1.67 -5.01 20.05
C VAL A 111 -2.10 -4.86 21.52
N LYS A 112 -2.54 -3.66 21.92
CA LYS A 112 -3.07 -3.43 23.28
C LYS A 112 -4.23 -4.34 23.64
N ARG A 113 -5.05 -4.73 22.68
CA ARG A 113 -6.17 -5.66 22.85
C ARG A 113 -5.74 -7.13 22.86
N GLY A 114 -4.59 -7.43 22.27
CA GLY A 114 -4.00 -8.78 22.25
C GLY A 114 -4.58 -9.74 21.21
N LYS A 115 -5.47 -9.28 20.31
CA LYS A 115 -6.04 -10.14 19.25
C LYS A 115 -6.53 -9.37 18.04
N ILE A 116 -6.46 -10.00 16.87
CA ILE A 116 -7.08 -9.59 15.61
C ILE A 116 -8.53 -10.09 15.59
N ARG A 117 -9.47 -9.28 15.14
CA ARG A 117 -10.91 -9.57 15.16
C ARG A 117 -11.52 -9.91 13.82
N ASN A 118 -10.95 -9.40 12.73
CA ASN A 118 -11.47 -9.54 11.37
C ASN A 118 -10.37 -9.35 10.32
N GLY A 119 -10.73 -9.62 9.06
CA GLY A 119 -9.80 -9.50 7.93
C GLY A 119 -9.20 -8.10 7.75
N ASP A 120 -9.98 -7.03 7.98
CA ASP A 120 -9.47 -5.65 7.89
C ASP A 120 -8.37 -5.35 8.91
N GLU A 121 -8.49 -5.87 10.13
CA GLU A 121 -7.44 -5.74 11.15
C GLU A 121 -6.24 -6.62 10.83
N TYR A 122 -6.47 -7.82 10.30
CA TYR A 122 -5.42 -8.73 9.86
C TYR A 122 -4.55 -8.08 8.78
N GLU A 123 -5.16 -7.49 7.74
CA GLU A 123 -4.40 -6.77 6.71
C GLU A 123 -3.59 -5.61 7.25
N LYS A 124 -4.17 -4.79 8.12
CA LYS A 124 -3.43 -3.69 8.76
C LYS A 124 -2.20 -4.19 9.49
N VAL A 125 -2.34 -5.31 10.21
CA VAL A 125 -1.22 -5.93 10.92
C VAL A 125 -0.19 -6.45 9.93
N ARG A 126 -0.59 -7.15 8.86
CA ARG A 126 0.32 -7.62 7.81
C ARG A 126 1.07 -6.48 7.13
N THR A 127 0.35 -5.46 6.66
CA THR A 127 0.97 -4.27 6.06
C THR A 127 1.95 -3.59 7.01
N TYR A 128 1.65 -3.57 8.31
CA TYR A 128 2.55 -2.97 9.30
C TYR A 128 3.77 -3.86 9.56
N ILE A 129 3.62 -5.18 9.64
CA ILE A 129 4.75 -6.13 9.69
C ILE A 129 5.71 -5.84 8.55
N ASP A 130 5.21 -5.84 7.31
CA ASP A 130 6.02 -5.57 6.11
C ASP A 130 6.73 -4.21 6.18
N SER A 131 6.18 -3.26 6.97
CA SER A 131 6.77 -1.93 7.11
C SER A 131 7.92 -1.84 8.11
N ILE A 132 8.01 -2.75 9.08
CA ILE A 132 9.00 -2.74 10.16
C ILE A 132 9.90 -3.98 10.15
N GLU A 133 9.66 -4.92 9.24
CA GLU A 133 10.44 -6.14 9.11
C GLU A 133 11.90 -5.80 8.75
N GLY A 134 12.84 -6.42 9.45
CA GLY A 134 14.26 -6.15 9.29
C GLY A 134 14.81 -5.01 10.16
N GLU A 135 13.97 -4.28 10.91
CA GLU A 135 14.41 -3.26 11.85
C GLU A 135 14.61 -3.87 13.25
N PRO A 136 15.87 -3.95 13.76
CA PRO A 136 16.15 -4.65 15.03
C PRO A 136 15.39 -4.09 16.25
N GLU A 137 15.08 -2.80 16.24
CA GLU A 137 14.32 -2.15 17.31
C GLU A 137 12.88 -2.62 17.43
N HIS A 138 12.34 -3.26 16.40
CA HIS A 138 10.97 -3.75 16.37
C HIS A 138 10.84 -5.26 16.59
N GLU A 139 11.92 -5.98 16.84
CA GLU A 139 11.91 -7.45 16.93
C GLU A 139 10.89 -8.00 17.94
N THR A 140 10.82 -7.43 19.13
CA THR A 140 9.82 -7.86 20.15
C THR A 140 8.39 -7.63 19.69
N LEU A 141 8.13 -6.48 19.04
CA LEU A 141 6.82 -6.18 18.50
C LEU A 141 6.47 -7.12 17.34
N LEU A 142 7.42 -7.42 16.47
CA LEU A 142 7.24 -8.36 15.37
C LEU A 142 6.85 -9.75 15.86
N GLN A 143 7.49 -10.26 16.89
CA GLN A 143 7.13 -11.55 17.51
C GLN A 143 5.67 -11.57 17.99
N ASP A 144 5.22 -10.51 18.66
CA ASP A 144 3.81 -10.38 19.09
C ASP A 144 2.85 -10.31 17.90
N LEU A 145 3.21 -9.56 16.85
CA LEU A 145 2.39 -9.44 15.65
C LEU A 145 2.30 -10.77 14.89
N TYR A 146 3.40 -11.50 14.72
CA TYR A 146 3.40 -12.83 14.09
C TYR A 146 2.58 -13.84 14.89
N ARG A 147 2.68 -13.84 16.21
CA ARG A 147 1.84 -14.67 17.05
C ARG A 147 0.36 -14.36 16.83
N MET A 148 -0.01 -13.07 16.84
CA MET A 148 -1.40 -12.64 16.66
C MET A 148 -1.95 -12.97 15.28
N THR A 149 -1.14 -12.88 14.20
CA THR A 149 -1.55 -13.28 12.85
C THR A 149 -1.74 -14.79 12.77
N GLY A 150 -0.84 -15.60 13.34
CA GLY A 150 -0.99 -17.05 13.42
C GLY A 150 -2.21 -17.51 14.20
N ASP A 151 -2.49 -16.86 15.33
CA ASP A 151 -3.71 -17.11 16.12
C ASP A 151 -5.00 -16.82 15.32
N PHE A 152 -4.99 -15.72 14.55
CA PHE A 152 -6.13 -15.34 13.69
C PHE A 152 -6.30 -16.30 12.51
N GLU A 153 -5.22 -16.67 11.82
CA GLU A 153 -5.23 -17.63 10.71
C GLU A 153 -5.76 -18.99 11.15
N SER A 154 -5.37 -19.45 12.33
CA SER A 154 -5.89 -20.68 12.94
C SER A 154 -7.39 -20.57 13.23
N ALA A 155 -7.82 -19.45 13.81
CA ALA A 155 -9.24 -19.22 14.10
C ALA A 155 -10.10 -19.12 12.82
N VAL A 156 -9.56 -18.55 11.73
CA VAL A 156 -10.24 -18.50 10.41
C VAL A 156 -10.38 -19.91 9.82
N GLY A 157 -9.40 -20.80 10.03
CA GLY A 157 -9.49 -22.20 9.63
C GLY A 157 -10.69 -22.92 10.28
N ASP A 158 -11.00 -22.56 11.53
CA ASP A 158 -12.14 -23.11 12.30
C ASP A 158 -13.45 -22.35 12.00
N ASP A 159 -13.40 -21.04 11.78
CA ASP A 159 -14.55 -20.18 11.49
C ASP A 159 -14.26 -19.18 10.36
N PRO A 160 -14.53 -19.54 9.09
CA PRO A 160 -14.32 -18.67 7.95
C PRO A 160 -15.14 -17.37 7.93
N SER A 161 -16.13 -17.22 8.82
CA SER A 161 -16.91 -15.97 8.92
C SER A 161 -16.10 -14.78 9.43
N LEU A 162 -14.97 -15.04 10.11
CA LEU A 162 -14.08 -14.02 10.66
C LEU A 162 -13.43 -13.13 9.61
N ILE A 163 -13.28 -13.63 8.39
CA ILE A 163 -12.68 -12.85 7.29
C ILE A 163 -13.68 -11.99 6.52
N GLY A 164 -14.99 -12.07 6.83
CA GLY A 164 -16.01 -11.31 6.11
C GLY A 164 -16.27 -11.79 4.67
N GLU A 165 -17.38 -11.34 4.07
CA GLU A 165 -17.74 -11.72 2.69
C GLU A 165 -16.79 -11.13 1.64
N GLU A 166 -16.17 -10.00 1.95
CA GLU A 166 -15.21 -9.31 1.09
C GLU A 166 -13.87 -10.08 0.89
N TRP A 167 -13.68 -11.16 1.63
CA TRP A 167 -12.47 -12.01 1.62
C TRP A 167 -12.71 -13.44 1.13
N ARG A 168 -13.95 -13.77 0.76
CA ARG A 168 -14.34 -15.09 0.25
C ARG A 168 -14.24 -15.20 -1.28
#